data_ad515151e6c46a9d6a2747406ff0b37f
#
_entry.id   ad515151e6c46a9d6a2747406ff0b37f
#
_cell.length_a   1.000
_cell.length_b   1.000
_cell.length_c   1.000
_cell.angle_alpha   90.00
_cell.angle_beta   90.00
_cell.angle_gamma   90.00
#
_symmetry.space_group_name_H-M   'P 1'
#
loop_
_entity.id
_entity.type
_entity.pdbx_description
1 polymer ?
#
loop_
_entity_poly.entity_id
_entity_poly.type
_entity_poly.pdbx_seq_one_letter_code
_entity_poly.pdbx_strand_id
1 'polypeptide(L)'
;IVVIGIDADNNVYVLDIDRFRTDRISDYFEHILHLSNKWSFRKMRAETTVAQMAIVKQLKELIKQHGLSISIEEYRPNKNQGNKQERIAAVLEPRYDNMGIWHYRGGNTQILEEELSSRNPPHDDVIDALASVVDMAVKPARSVRRQKSNVVQFNQRFGGVSF
;
A
#
# COMPACT_ATOMS: atom_id res chain seq x y z
N ILE A 1 -2.79 0.64 -11.05
CA ILE A 1 -2.69 0.19 -9.66
C ILE A 1 -1.37 0.70 -9.08
N VAL A 2 -1.40 1.22 -7.85
CA VAL A 2 -0.18 1.58 -7.10
C VAL A 2 -0.13 0.72 -5.84
N VAL A 3 1.02 0.10 -5.59
CA VAL A 3 1.28 -0.71 -4.40
C VAL A 3 2.26 0.02 -3.52
N ILE A 4 1.91 0.20 -2.24
CA ILE A 4 2.78 0.82 -1.25
C ILE A 4 3.06 -0.11 -0.08
N GLY A 5 4.22 0.08 0.55
CA GLY A 5 4.52 -0.40 1.88
C GLY A 5 4.57 0.78 2.84
N ILE A 6 4.27 0.54 4.12
CA ILE A 6 4.40 1.53 5.17
C ILE A 6 5.13 0.94 6.37
N ASP A 7 6.12 1.63 6.89
CA ASP A 7 6.89 1.19 8.04
C ASP A 7 6.32 1.72 9.38
N ALA A 8 6.93 1.31 10.49
CA ALA A 8 6.51 1.72 11.83
C ALA A 8 6.77 3.21 12.14
N ASP A 9 7.62 3.86 11.36
CA ASP A 9 7.92 5.29 11.47
C ASP A 9 7.05 6.13 10.55
N ASN A 10 6.09 5.49 9.85
CA ASN A 10 5.12 6.09 8.95
C ASN A 10 5.71 6.53 7.59
N ASN A 11 6.89 6.03 7.23
CA ASN A 11 7.42 6.23 5.89
C ASN A 11 6.66 5.34 4.90
N VAL A 12 6.39 5.89 3.73
CA VAL A 12 5.70 5.23 2.63
C VAL A 12 6.73 4.85 1.56
N TYR A 13 6.67 3.63 1.10
CA TYR A 13 7.50 3.11 0.02
C TYR A 13 6.62 2.73 -1.15
N VAL A 14 6.79 3.38 -2.30
CA VAL A 14 6.12 2.98 -3.54
C VAL A 14 6.82 1.74 -4.08
N LEU A 15 6.16 0.60 -3.94
CA LEU A 15 6.74 -0.71 -4.24
C LEU A 15 6.52 -1.12 -5.69
N ASP A 16 5.36 -0.76 -6.26
CA ASP A 16 5.02 -1.10 -7.63
C ASP A 16 3.98 -0.14 -8.21
N ILE A 17 4.06 0.06 -9.52
CA ILE A 17 3.09 0.81 -10.30
C ILE A 17 2.75 -0.05 -11.51
N ASP A 18 1.49 -0.41 -11.64
CA ASP A 18 0.96 -1.17 -12.77
C ASP A 18 -0.09 -0.32 -13.49
N ARG A 19 0.28 0.15 -14.69
CA ARG A 19 -0.56 1.01 -15.52
C ARG A 19 -1.04 0.24 -16.74
N PHE A 20 -2.31 -0.04 -16.79
CA PHE A 20 -2.96 -0.74 -17.89
C PHE A 20 -4.32 -0.15 -18.21
N ARG A 21 -4.88 -0.53 -19.33
CA ARG A 21 -6.22 -0.14 -19.76
C ARG A 21 -6.97 -1.36 -20.26
N THR A 22 -8.08 -1.67 -19.64
CA THR A 22 -8.95 -2.78 -20.03
C THR A 22 -10.40 -2.46 -19.66
N ASP A 23 -11.35 -3.12 -20.33
CA ASP A 23 -12.76 -3.18 -20.00
C ASP A 23 -13.17 -4.54 -19.41
N ARG A 24 -12.24 -5.50 -19.34
CA ARG A 24 -12.50 -6.86 -18.87
C ARG A 24 -12.14 -7.01 -17.39
N ILE A 25 -13.07 -7.53 -16.63
CA ILE A 25 -12.89 -7.78 -15.20
C ILE A 25 -11.84 -8.86 -14.93
N SER A 26 -11.73 -9.85 -15.82
CA SER A 26 -10.69 -10.88 -15.75
C SER A 26 -9.29 -10.29 -15.73
N ASP A 27 -9.04 -9.29 -16.58
CA ASP A 27 -7.72 -8.66 -16.67
C ASP A 27 -7.41 -7.87 -15.39
N TYR A 28 -8.39 -7.12 -14.85
CA TYR A 28 -8.23 -6.48 -13.53
C TYR A 28 -7.86 -7.49 -12.46
N PHE A 29 -8.53 -8.65 -12.46
CA PHE A 29 -8.25 -9.69 -11.49
C PHE A 29 -6.85 -10.31 -11.67
N GLU A 30 -6.41 -10.56 -12.88
CA GLU A 30 -5.07 -11.07 -13.18
C GLU A 30 -3.97 -10.11 -12.71
N HIS A 31 -4.12 -8.81 -12.94
CA HIS A 31 -3.21 -7.78 -12.44
C HIS A 31 -3.17 -7.76 -10.91
N ILE A 32 -4.33 -7.82 -10.24
CA ILE A 32 -4.42 -7.87 -8.78
C ILE A 32 -3.76 -9.16 -8.25
N LEU A 33 -4.00 -10.29 -8.87
CA LEU A 33 -3.42 -11.58 -8.49
C LEU A 33 -1.89 -11.56 -8.62
N HIS A 34 -1.39 -11.05 -9.76
CA HIS A 34 0.05 -10.90 -9.99
C HIS A 34 0.71 -10.04 -8.90
N LEU A 35 0.16 -8.86 -8.65
CA LEU A 35 0.69 -7.94 -7.63
C LEU A 35 0.53 -8.49 -6.21
N SER A 36 -0.55 -9.21 -5.92
CA SER A 36 -0.74 -9.86 -4.62
C SER A 36 0.26 -10.97 -4.36
N ASN A 37 0.57 -11.77 -5.38
CA ASN A 37 1.61 -12.80 -5.28
C ASN A 37 3.00 -12.20 -5.06
N LYS A 38 3.27 -11.04 -5.65
CA LYS A 38 4.55 -10.34 -5.51
C LYS A 38 4.71 -9.63 -4.17
N TRP A 39 3.67 -8.96 -3.68
CA TRP A 39 3.75 -8.03 -2.57
C TRP A 39 2.94 -8.44 -1.32
N SER A 40 2.09 -9.44 -1.43
CA SER A 40 1.27 -9.97 -0.33
C SER A 40 0.46 -8.91 0.41
N PHE A 41 -0.03 -7.89 -0.30
CA PHE A 41 -0.84 -6.85 0.31
C PHE A 41 -2.22 -7.38 0.74
N ARG A 42 -2.81 -6.78 1.77
CA ARG A 42 -4.07 -7.22 2.37
C ARG A 42 -5.21 -6.23 2.21
N LYS A 43 -4.91 -5.01 1.85
CA LYS A 43 -5.91 -3.95 1.67
C LYS A 43 -5.74 -3.32 0.31
N MET A 44 -6.86 -3.01 -0.30
CA MET A 44 -6.93 -2.33 -1.59
C MET A 44 -8.04 -1.29 -1.50
N ARG A 45 -7.83 -0.10 -2.06
CA ARG A 45 -8.88 0.90 -2.27
C ARG A 45 -9.20 0.96 -3.75
N ALA A 46 -10.47 0.96 -4.08
CA ALA A 46 -10.96 1.17 -5.43
C ALA A 46 -11.83 2.43 -5.46
N GLU A 47 -11.45 3.41 -6.27
CA GLU A 47 -12.32 4.53 -6.57
C GLU A 47 -13.47 4.04 -7.44
N THR A 48 -14.71 4.33 -7.03
CA THR A 48 -15.90 3.81 -7.69
C THR A 48 -16.87 4.90 -8.07
N THR A 49 -17.27 4.90 -9.33
CA THR A 49 -18.51 5.54 -9.78
C THR A 49 -19.67 4.56 -9.63
N VAL A 50 -20.90 5.05 -9.76
CA VAL A 50 -22.10 4.20 -9.70
C VAL A 50 -22.04 3.06 -10.74
N ALA A 51 -21.48 3.33 -11.93
CA ALA A 51 -21.32 2.33 -12.98
C ALA A 51 -20.24 1.26 -12.65
N GLN A 52 -19.23 1.62 -11.88
CA GLN A 52 -18.12 0.72 -11.53
C GLN A 52 -18.38 -0.17 -10.31
N MET A 53 -19.49 0.06 -9.59
CA MET A 53 -19.84 -0.77 -8.42
C MET A 53 -20.00 -2.25 -8.76
N ALA A 54 -20.56 -2.56 -9.93
CA ALA A 54 -20.73 -3.93 -10.39
C ALA A 54 -19.36 -4.63 -10.60
N ILE A 55 -18.38 -3.90 -11.12
CA ILE A 55 -17.00 -4.37 -11.32
C ILE A 55 -16.36 -4.73 -9.97
N VAL A 56 -16.45 -3.82 -9.00
CA VAL A 56 -15.86 -4.06 -7.67
C VAL A 56 -16.54 -5.23 -6.96
N LYS A 57 -17.85 -5.39 -7.11
CA LYS A 57 -18.57 -6.55 -6.56
C LYS A 57 -18.04 -7.87 -7.15
N GLN A 58 -17.88 -7.94 -8.46
CA GLN A 58 -17.34 -9.13 -9.11
C GLN A 58 -15.87 -9.40 -8.74
N LEU A 59 -15.05 -8.35 -8.61
CA LEU A 59 -13.67 -8.51 -8.12
C LEU A 59 -13.64 -9.07 -6.70
N LYS A 60 -14.51 -8.63 -5.79
CA LYS A 60 -14.62 -9.19 -4.44
C LYS A 60 -15.00 -10.68 -4.47
N GLU A 61 -15.87 -11.08 -5.36
CA GLU A 61 -16.26 -12.49 -5.55
C GLU A 61 -15.08 -13.32 -6.08
N LEU A 62 -14.35 -12.85 -7.09
CA LEU A 62 -13.16 -13.51 -7.61
C LEU A 62 -12.06 -13.66 -6.56
N ILE A 63 -11.78 -12.60 -5.81
CA ILE A 63 -10.81 -12.60 -4.69
C ILE A 63 -11.18 -13.69 -3.68
N LYS A 64 -12.46 -13.78 -3.31
CA LYS A 64 -12.94 -14.79 -2.37
C LYS A 64 -12.84 -16.21 -2.94
N GLN A 65 -13.24 -16.40 -4.21
CA GLN A 65 -13.17 -17.70 -4.89
C GLN A 65 -11.73 -18.25 -4.98
N HIS A 66 -10.75 -17.37 -5.15
CA HIS A 66 -9.33 -17.72 -5.23
C HIS A 66 -8.63 -17.73 -3.85
N GLY A 67 -9.37 -17.56 -2.77
CA GLY A 67 -8.82 -17.61 -1.40
C GLY A 67 -7.83 -16.49 -1.06
N LEU A 68 -7.87 -15.37 -1.77
CA LEU A 68 -6.99 -14.23 -1.51
C LEU A 68 -7.47 -13.47 -0.27
N SER A 69 -6.56 -13.15 0.64
CA SER A 69 -6.85 -12.39 1.86
C SER A 69 -6.76 -10.87 1.62
N ILE A 70 -7.50 -10.38 0.61
CA ILE A 70 -7.52 -8.96 0.23
C ILE A 70 -8.89 -8.37 0.56
N SER A 71 -8.89 -7.26 1.31
CA SER A 71 -10.07 -6.45 1.57
C SER A 71 -10.11 -5.26 0.61
N ILE A 72 -11.21 -5.10 -0.13
CA ILE A 72 -11.42 -3.92 -1.00
C ILE A 72 -12.32 -2.92 -0.28
N GLU A 73 -11.77 -1.72 -0.06
CA GLU A 73 -12.49 -0.52 0.37
C GLU A 73 -12.97 0.24 -0.87
N GLU A 74 -14.29 0.48 -0.95
CA GLU A 74 -14.86 1.31 -2.00
C GLU A 74 -14.79 2.77 -1.57
N TYR A 75 -14.17 3.60 -2.39
CA TYR A 75 -14.01 5.01 -2.14
C TYR A 75 -14.76 5.83 -3.18
N ARG A 76 -15.51 6.81 -2.70
CA ARG A 76 -16.20 7.79 -3.56
C ARG A 76 -15.78 9.18 -3.12
N PRO A 77 -15.01 9.88 -3.96
CA PRO A 77 -14.65 11.25 -3.66
C PRO A 77 -15.91 12.10 -3.43
N ASN A 78 -15.97 12.81 -2.31
CA ASN A 78 -17.07 13.71 -2.02
C ASN A 78 -16.78 15.07 -2.69
N LYS A 79 -17.78 15.65 -3.36
CA LYS A 79 -17.67 16.98 -3.99
C LYS A 79 -17.31 18.09 -2.99
N ASN A 80 -17.56 17.87 -1.71
CA ASN A 80 -17.23 18.83 -0.64
C ASN A 80 -15.76 18.79 -0.19
N GLN A 81 -14.95 17.86 -0.71
CA GLN A 81 -13.53 17.71 -0.34
C GLN A 81 -12.56 18.51 -1.21
N GLY A 82 -13.06 19.52 -1.91
CA GLY A 82 -12.26 20.29 -2.87
C GLY A 82 -12.16 19.64 -4.25
N ASN A 83 -11.37 20.23 -5.11
CA ASN A 83 -11.08 19.64 -6.42
C ASN A 83 -10.07 18.47 -6.29
N LYS A 84 -9.90 17.68 -7.35
CA LYS A 84 -9.01 16.51 -7.36
C LYS A 84 -7.57 16.88 -6.98
N GLN A 85 -7.05 17.97 -7.54
CA GLN A 85 -5.67 18.41 -7.29
C GLN A 85 -5.46 18.83 -5.83
N GLU A 86 -6.42 19.55 -5.24
CA GLU A 86 -6.35 19.92 -3.81
C GLU A 86 -6.34 18.70 -2.90
N ARG A 87 -7.09 17.66 -3.21
CA ARG A 87 -7.09 16.40 -2.43
C ARG A 87 -5.77 15.67 -2.54
N ILE A 88 -5.21 15.58 -3.75
CA ILE A 88 -3.90 14.98 -4.00
C ILE A 88 -2.82 15.74 -3.22
N ALA A 89 -2.78 17.06 -3.35
CA ALA A 89 -1.84 17.92 -2.67
C ALA A 89 -1.92 17.78 -1.14
N ALA A 90 -3.12 17.83 -0.57
CA ALA A 90 -3.33 17.70 0.87
C ALA A 90 -2.78 16.38 1.46
N VAL A 91 -2.78 15.30 0.68
CA VAL A 91 -2.26 13.99 1.13
C VAL A 91 -0.77 13.85 0.89
N LEU A 92 -0.27 14.28 -0.28
CA LEU A 92 1.10 13.98 -0.71
C LEU A 92 2.11 15.06 -0.32
N GLU A 93 1.78 16.35 -0.42
CA GLU A 93 2.72 17.44 -0.16
C GLU A 93 3.36 17.36 1.23
N PRO A 94 2.60 17.22 2.33
CA PRO A 94 3.21 17.15 3.66
C PRO A 94 4.15 15.97 3.84
N ARG A 95 3.92 14.88 3.10
CA ARG A 95 4.76 13.69 3.17
C ARG A 95 6.03 13.83 2.34
N TYR A 96 5.95 14.43 1.16
CA TYR A 96 7.14 14.73 0.34
C TYR A 96 8.02 15.79 1.02
N ASP A 97 7.44 16.84 1.58
CA ASP A 97 8.16 17.89 2.31
C ASP A 97 8.94 17.34 3.52
N ASN A 98 8.40 16.33 4.18
CA ASN A 98 9.04 15.65 5.29
C ASN A 98 9.84 14.40 4.87
N MET A 99 10.12 14.23 3.58
CA MET A 99 10.84 13.06 3.03
C MET A 99 10.24 11.71 3.49
N GLY A 100 8.91 11.67 3.65
CA GLY A 100 8.19 10.49 4.14
C GLY A 100 7.67 9.58 3.02
N ILE A 101 7.94 9.88 1.73
CA ILE A 101 7.62 9.01 0.59
C ILE A 101 8.90 8.67 -0.16
N TRP A 102 9.08 7.38 -0.42
CA TRP A 102 10.25 6.83 -1.08
C TRP A 102 9.83 5.96 -2.28
N HIS A 103 10.57 6.06 -3.36
CA HIS A 103 10.40 5.19 -4.53
C HIS A 103 11.77 4.93 -5.19
N TYR A 104 11.88 3.83 -5.92
CA TYR A 104 13.07 3.55 -6.69
C TYR A 104 13.10 4.45 -7.95
N ARG A 105 14.26 4.58 -8.56
CA ARG A 105 14.43 5.36 -9.79
C ARG A 105 14.29 4.46 -11.02
N GLY A 106 13.48 4.90 -11.99
CA GLY A 106 13.28 4.22 -13.27
C GLY A 106 12.07 3.30 -13.33
N GLY A 107 11.89 2.59 -14.45
CA GLY A 107 10.70 1.77 -14.67
C GLY A 107 9.40 2.58 -14.64
N ASN A 108 8.33 1.98 -14.12
CA ASN A 108 7.03 2.65 -14.04
C ASN A 108 6.99 3.81 -13.04
N THR A 109 7.96 3.92 -12.12
CA THR A 109 8.06 5.08 -11.22
C THR A 109 8.46 6.36 -11.96
N GLN A 110 9.04 6.26 -13.15
CA GLN A 110 9.29 7.42 -14.00
C GLN A 110 7.99 8.14 -14.36
N ILE A 111 6.89 7.41 -14.57
CA ILE A 111 5.57 7.99 -14.84
C ILE A 111 5.11 8.83 -13.63
N LEU A 112 5.30 8.31 -12.42
CA LEU A 112 5.00 9.05 -11.19
C LEU A 112 5.85 10.33 -11.08
N GLU A 113 7.15 10.24 -11.37
CA GLU A 113 8.06 11.41 -11.35
C GLU A 113 7.63 12.48 -12.37
N GLU A 114 7.21 12.07 -13.56
CA GLU A 114 6.71 12.96 -14.60
C GLU A 114 5.39 13.65 -14.17
N GLU A 115 4.44 12.90 -13.60
CA GLU A 115 3.19 13.45 -13.09
C GLU A 115 3.43 14.41 -11.90
N LEU A 116 4.36 14.09 -10.99
CA LEU A 116 4.70 14.94 -9.83
C LEU A 116 5.42 16.23 -10.24
N SER A 117 6.29 16.18 -11.25
CA SER A 117 7.07 17.35 -11.69
C SER A 117 6.28 18.31 -12.58
N SER A 118 5.17 17.88 -13.13
CA SER A 118 4.33 18.70 -14.01
C SER A 118 3.23 19.40 -13.22
N ARG A 119 3.10 20.72 -13.40
CA ARG A 119 2.02 21.49 -12.79
C ARG A 119 0.63 21.11 -13.34
N ASN A 120 0.58 20.61 -14.56
CA ASN A 120 -0.66 20.18 -15.23
C ASN A 120 -0.33 18.97 -16.13
N PRO A 121 -0.14 17.79 -15.54
CA PRO A 121 0.21 16.62 -16.31
C PRO A 121 -0.92 16.23 -17.25
N PRO A 122 -0.62 15.73 -18.45
CA PRO A 122 -1.64 15.26 -19.40
C PRO A 122 -2.41 14.05 -18.85
N HIS A 123 -1.83 13.35 -17.90
CA HIS A 123 -2.42 12.25 -17.13
C HIS A 123 -2.02 12.42 -15.66
N ASP A 124 -2.92 12.13 -14.76
CA ASP A 124 -2.73 12.22 -13.31
C ASP A 124 -3.21 10.96 -12.58
N ASP A 125 -3.31 9.85 -13.33
CA ASP A 125 -3.88 8.60 -12.83
C ASP A 125 -3.01 7.96 -11.76
N VAL A 126 -1.68 8.05 -11.90
CA VAL A 126 -0.73 7.42 -10.97
C VAL A 126 -0.63 8.22 -9.68
N ILE A 127 -0.54 9.53 -9.76
CA ILE A 127 -0.49 10.42 -8.59
C ILE A 127 -1.79 10.35 -7.79
N ASP A 128 -2.96 10.26 -8.45
CA ASP A 128 -4.25 10.11 -7.79
C ASP A 128 -4.37 8.75 -7.09
N ALA A 129 -3.95 7.68 -7.75
CA ALA A 129 -3.90 6.35 -7.15
C ALA A 129 -2.94 6.30 -5.96
N LEU A 130 -1.79 6.98 -6.04
CA LEU A 130 -0.84 7.11 -4.93
C LEU A 130 -1.47 7.87 -3.76
N ALA A 131 -2.07 9.02 -4.01
CA ALA A 131 -2.74 9.80 -2.96
C ALA A 131 -3.84 8.98 -2.28
N SER A 132 -4.65 8.28 -3.07
CA SER A 132 -5.73 7.44 -2.57
C SER A 132 -5.24 6.31 -1.66
N VAL A 133 -4.17 5.60 -2.03
CA VAL A 133 -3.63 4.51 -1.22
C VAL A 133 -2.88 5.02 0.02
N VAL A 134 -2.20 6.16 -0.08
CA VAL A 134 -1.52 6.81 1.06
C VAL A 134 -2.52 7.30 2.10
N ASP A 135 -3.65 7.86 1.67
CA ASP A 135 -4.71 8.33 2.56
C ASP A 135 -5.32 7.18 3.41
N MET A 136 -5.49 5.99 2.82
CA MET A 136 -6.00 4.83 3.56
C MET A 136 -4.96 4.10 4.40
N ALA A 137 -3.67 4.39 4.20
CA ALA A 137 -2.59 3.63 4.82
C ALA A 137 -2.49 3.89 6.32
N VAL A 138 -2.40 2.82 7.08
CA VAL A 138 -2.21 2.86 8.54
C VAL A 138 -0.88 2.22 8.88
N LYS A 139 -0.02 2.95 9.59
CA LYS A 139 1.28 2.42 10.02
C LYS A 139 1.08 1.18 10.91
N PRO A 140 1.94 0.17 10.78
CA PRO A 140 1.91 -1.01 11.64
C PRO A 140 2.23 -0.61 13.09
N ALA A 141 1.64 -1.33 14.05
CA ALA A 141 2.06 -1.20 15.43
C ALA A 141 3.54 -1.59 15.57
N ARG A 142 4.33 -0.79 16.30
CA ARG A 142 5.72 -1.19 16.62
C ARG A 142 5.67 -2.53 17.35
N SER A 143 6.20 -3.58 16.74
CA SER A 143 6.42 -4.83 17.45
C SER A 143 7.46 -4.56 18.53
N VAL A 144 7.04 -4.60 19.78
CA VAL A 144 7.98 -4.66 20.89
C VAL A 144 8.67 -6.02 20.76
N ARG A 145 9.85 -6.03 20.13
CA ARG A 145 10.71 -7.20 20.12
C ARG A 145 11.04 -7.48 21.59
N ARG A 146 10.29 -8.40 22.22
CA ARG A 146 10.71 -8.95 23.50
C ARG A 146 12.10 -9.53 23.28
N GLN A 147 13.13 -8.80 23.71
CA GLN A 147 14.44 -9.39 23.89
C GLN A 147 14.21 -10.57 24.86
N LYS A 148 14.26 -11.79 24.30
CA LYS A 148 14.46 -12.96 25.15
C LYS A 148 15.81 -12.71 25.81
N SER A 149 15.78 -12.30 27.08
CA SER A 149 16.99 -12.28 27.89
C SER A 149 17.46 -13.73 27.95
N ASN A 150 18.51 -14.03 27.23
CA ASN A 150 19.24 -15.27 27.41
C ASN A 150 19.99 -15.17 28.75
N VAL A 151 19.23 -15.25 29.84
CA VAL A 151 19.80 -15.49 31.15
C VAL A 151 20.14 -16.99 31.19
N VAL A 152 21.36 -17.32 30.85
CA VAL A 152 21.91 -18.65 31.09
C VAL A 152 22.20 -18.71 32.59
N GLN A 153 21.30 -19.32 33.36
CA GLN A 153 21.59 -19.65 34.75
C GLN A 153 22.58 -20.82 34.77
N PHE A 154 23.83 -20.52 35.08
CA PHE A 154 24.81 -21.53 35.42
C PHE A 154 24.53 -22.00 36.85
N ASN A 155 23.86 -23.15 37.03
CA ASN A 155 23.84 -23.88 38.29
C ASN A 155 25.17 -24.62 38.45
N GLN A 156 26.14 -23.99 39.08
CA GLN A 156 27.30 -24.72 39.60
C GLN A 156 26.86 -25.51 40.81
N ARG A 157 26.58 -26.80 40.62
CA ARG A 157 26.58 -27.73 41.72
C ARG A 157 28.06 -28.07 42.07
N PHE A 158 28.57 -27.47 43.11
CA PHE A 158 29.79 -27.95 43.73
C PHE A 158 29.48 -29.27 44.42
N GLY A 159 29.99 -30.37 43.87
CA GLY A 159 30.01 -31.64 44.54
C GLY A 159 30.99 -31.57 45.69
N GLY A 160 30.46 -31.66 46.90
CA GLY A 160 31.29 -31.83 48.10
C GLY A 160 31.94 -33.22 48.09
N VAL A 161 33.24 -33.25 48.09
CA VAL A 161 34.04 -34.44 48.39
C VAL A 161 34.13 -34.49 49.89
N SER A 162 33.50 -35.51 50.49
CA SER A 162 33.74 -35.87 51.91
C SER A 162 34.91 -36.84 51.96
N PHE A 163 35.85 -36.50 52.84
CA PHE A 163 36.86 -37.44 53.29
C PHE A 163 36.33 -38.33 54.40
#